data_5504d8db06526c52e0eacbf2c2829cab
#
_entry.id   5504d8db06526c52e0eacbf2c2829cab
#
_cell.length_a   1.000
_cell.length_b   1.000
_cell.length_c   1.000
_cell.angle_alpha   90.00
_cell.angle_beta   90.00
_cell.angle_gamma   90.00
#
_symmetry.space_group_name_H-M   'P 1'
#
loop_
_entity.id
_entity.type
_entity.pdbx_description
1 polymer ?
#
loop_
_entity_poly.entity_id
_entity_poly.type
_entity_poly.pdbx_seq_one_letter_code
_entity_poly.pdbx_strand_id
1 'polypeptide(L)'
;MPTPVIRIADSADGPAIAALRQTWTAEEHGDVADQGFEARFLDWYEREAARRICWLAELSGEPVGMMNLALFERMPRPSRDAGTWGYLANAFVLAPYRNRGIGARLLTALLAHADQQGYIRVVLRPSERAIPFYQRAGFTADGGFLIRYARGPSPAVTPPRPPAP
;
A
#
# COMPACT_ATOMS: atom_id res chain seq x y z
N MET A 1 0.03 5.81 26.36
CA MET A 1 0.70 5.71 25.05
C MET A 1 0.08 6.74 24.12
N PRO A 2 0.86 7.52 23.38
CA PRO A 2 0.31 8.48 22.44
C PRO A 2 -0.54 7.75 21.38
N THR A 3 -1.66 8.37 21.02
CA THR A 3 -2.54 7.86 19.95
C THR A 3 -1.92 8.22 18.59
N PRO A 4 -1.80 7.29 17.64
CA PRO A 4 -1.29 7.62 16.33
C PRO A 4 -2.23 8.60 15.59
N VAL A 5 -1.65 9.61 14.97
CA VAL A 5 -2.34 10.47 14.02
C VAL A 5 -2.28 9.79 12.65
N ILE A 6 -3.43 9.68 11.98
CA ILE A 6 -3.53 9.16 10.62
C ILE A 6 -3.92 10.31 9.71
N ARG A 7 -3.13 10.54 8.67
CA ARG A 7 -3.41 11.59 7.68
C ARG A 7 -3.02 11.17 6.28
N ILE A 8 -3.56 11.84 5.29
CA ILE A 8 -3.09 11.75 3.91
C ILE A 8 -1.75 12.48 3.82
N ALA A 9 -0.80 11.86 3.16
CA ALA A 9 0.51 12.43 2.89
C ALA A 9 0.43 13.48 1.76
N ASP A 10 1.27 14.48 1.85
CA ASP A 10 1.45 15.50 0.81
C ASP A 10 2.83 15.39 0.13
N SER A 11 3.16 16.37 -0.71
CA SER A 11 4.44 16.38 -1.44
C SER A 11 5.67 16.49 -0.54
N ALA A 12 5.54 17.08 0.65
CA ALA A 12 6.65 17.22 1.60
C ALA A 12 6.96 15.90 2.34
N ASP A 13 6.05 14.93 2.31
CA ASP A 13 6.21 13.64 2.98
C ASP A 13 7.05 12.63 2.19
N GLY A 14 7.43 12.94 0.96
CA GLY A 14 8.21 12.07 0.10
C GLY A 14 9.43 11.44 0.80
N PRO A 15 10.31 12.21 1.47
CA PRO A 15 11.47 11.68 2.18
C PRO A 15 11.09 10.70 3.31
N ALA A 16 10.03 11.00 4.06
CA ALA A 16 9.56 10.14 5.15
C ALA A 16 9.03 8.79 4.60
N ILE A 17 8.29 8.82 3.51
CA ILE A 17 7.78 7.60 2.85
C ILE A 17 8.93 6.80 2.25
N ALA A 18 9.93 7.47 1.66
CA ALA A 18 11.15 6.82 1.16
C ALA A 18 11.90 6.10 2.28
N ALA A 19 12.06 6.73 3.44
CA ALA A 19 12.71 6.13 4.60
C ALA A 19 11.95 4.90 5.12
N LEU A 20 10.62 4.96 5.21
CA LEU A 20 9.79 3.80 5.56
C LEU A 20 9.95 2.67 4.54
N ARG A 21 9.99 2.99 3.26
CA ARG A 21 10.19 1.99 2.19
C ARG A 21 11.57 1.34 2.25
N GLN A 22 12.59 2.13 2.54
CA GLN A 22 13.96 1.63 2.71
C GLN A 22 14.05 0.69 3.91
N THR A 23 13.49 1.08 5.05
CA THR A 23 13.42 0.23 6.25
C THR A 23 12.70 -1.09 5.96
N TRP A 24 11.56 -1.03 5.27
CA TRP A 24 10.84 -2.24 4.87
C TRP A 24 11.69 -3.16 4.00
N THR A 25 12.40 -2.61 3.01
CA THR A 25 13.29 -3.40 2.16
C THR A 25 14.40 -4.05 2.96
N ALA A 26 14.99 -3.32 3.91
CA ALA A 26 16.04 -3.85 4.79
C ALA A 26 15.52 -4.99 5.70
N GLU A 27 14.28 -4.90 6.17
CA GLU A 27 13.67 -6.00 6.94
C GLU A 27 13.46 -7.27 6.11
N GLU A 28 13.18 -7.14 4.81
CA GLU A 28 12.91 -8.29 3.93
C GLU A 28 14.18 -8.91 3.33
N HIS A 29 15.19 -8.10 3.06
CA HIS A 29 16.34 -8.50 2.24
C HIS A 29 17.70 -8.18 2.88
N GLY A 30 17.72 -7.60 4.09
CA GLY A 30 18.91 -7.03 4.69
C GLY A 30 19.26 -5.65 4.14
N ASP A 31 20.28 -5.03 4.72
CA ASP A 31 20.69 -3.69 4.30
C ASP A 31 21.19 -3.68 2.85
N VAL A 32 20.55 -2.88 2.03
CA VAL A 32 20.94 -2.63 0.64
C VAL A 32 21.48 -1.22 0.54
N ALA A 33 22.78 -1.10 0.26
CA ALA A 33 23.40 0.20 0.02
C ALA A 33 22.95 0.73 -1.37
N ASP A 34 22.14 1.76 -1.38
CA ASP A 34 21.64 2.43 -2.58
C ASP A 34 21.58 3.93 -2.37
N GLN A 35 22.69 4.61 -2.62
CA GLN A 35 22.82 6.06 -2.43
C GLN A 35 21.88 6.89 -3.30
N GLY A 36 21.41 6.34 -4.42
CA GLY A 36 20.50 7.03 -5.35
C GLY A 36 19.02 6.74 -5.10
N PHE A 37 18.67 5.91 -4.11
CA PHE A 37 17.30 5.47 -3.89
C PHE A 37 16.35 6.63 -3.59
N GLU A 38 16.70 7.49 -2.65
CA GLU A 38 15.84 8.60 -2.23
C GLU A 38 15.50 9.52 -3.40
N ALA A 39 16.50 9.93 -4.19
CA ALA A 39 16.26 10.80 -5.35
C ALA A 39 15.31 10.14 -6.37
N ARG A 40 15.54 8.86 -6.72
CA ARG A 40 14.65 8.12 -7.62
C ARG A 40 13.24 7.95 -7.04
N PHE A 41 13.15 7.77 -5.73
CA PHE A 41 11.85 7.66 -5.05
C PHE A 41 11.08 8.98 -5.11
N LEU A 42 11.72 10.10 -4.86
CA LEU A 42 11.08 11.43 -4.91
C LEU A 42 10.59 11.76 -6.32
N ASP A 43 11.40 11.50 -7.35
CA ASP A 43 10.97 11.66 -8.75
C ASP A 43 9.76 10.79 -9.08
N TRP A 44 9.75 9.54 -8.60
CA TRP A 44 8.62 8.64 -8.77
C TRP A 44 7.38 9.13 -8.01
N TYR A 45 7.56 9.57 -6.76
CA TYR A 45 6.47 10.04 -5.90
C TYR A 45 5.76 11.24 -6.50
N GLU A 46 6.51 12.19 -7.04
CA GLU A 46 5.97 13.35 -7.74
C GLU A 46 5.18 12.96 -9.00
N ARG A 47 5.73 12.09 -9.84
CA ARG A 47 5.03 11.62 -11.06
C ARG A 47 3.75 10.85 -10.78
N GLU A 48 3.69 10.14 -9.66
CA GLU A 48 2.55 9.31 -9.30
C GLU A 48 1.49 10.06 -8.48
N ALA A 49 1.76 11.27 -8.01
CA ALA A 49 0.89 12.02 -7.10
C ALA A 49 -0.57 12.16 -7.59
N ALA A 50 -0.78 12.28 -8.91
CA ALA A 50 -2.12 12.43 -9.48
C ALA A 50 -2.98 11.15 -9.40
N ARG A 51 -2.37 9.99 -9.20
CA ARG A 51 -3.05 8.69 -9.23
C ARG A 51 -2.70 7.77 -8.05
N ARG A 52 -2.13 8.34 -7.00
CA ARG A 52 -1.84 7.62 -5.76
C ARG A 52 -2.18 8.47 -4.57
N ILE A 53 -2.66 7.82 -3.54
CA ILE A 53 -2.88 8.43 -2.24
C ILE A 53 -2.11 7.59 -1.23
N CYS A 54 -1.30 8.25 -0.42
CA CYS A 54 -0.59 7.60 0.66
C CYS A 54 -1.13 8.11 2.00
N TRP A 55 -1.41 7.21 2.92
CA TRP A 55 -1.71 7.54 4.32
C TRP A 55 -0.47 7.30 5.14
N LEU A 56 -0.17 8.25 6.03
CA LEU A 56 0.86 8.13 7.05
C LEU A 56 0.23 7.95 8.43
N ALA A 57 0.87 7.15 9.24
CA ALA A 57 0.64 7.07 10.68
C ALA A 57 1.82 7.71 11.38
N GLU A 58 1.55 8.66 12.27
CA GLU A 58 2.56 9.39 13.03
C GLU A 58 2.34 9.18 14.53
N LEU A 59 3.43 9.00 15.26
CA LEU A 59 3.46 9.02 16.72
C LEU A 59 4.41 10.14 17.17
N SER A 60 3.89 11.09 17.93
CA SER A 60 4.66 12.26 18.38
C SER A 60 5.35 13.02 17.25
N GLY A 61 4.71 13.08 16.07
CA GLY A 61 5.25 13.74 14.88
C GLY A 61 6.19 12.88 14.03
N GLU A 62 6.51 11.66 14.47
CA GLU A 62 7.40 10.77 13.72
C GLU A 62 6.58 9.75 12.87
N PRO A 63 6.87 9.61 11.57
CA PRO A 63 6.23 8.63 10.72
C PRO A 63 6.60 7.20 11.14
N VAL A 64 5.59 6.38 11.48
CA VAL A 64 5.77 5.01 11.97
C VAL A 64 5.10 3.96 11.10
N GLY A 65 4.33 4.39 10.11
CA GLY A 65 3.68 3.47 9.18
C GLY A 65 3.07 4.19 8.00
N MET A 66 2.80 3.43 6.94
CA MET A 66 2.21 3.93 5.71
C MET A 66 1.28 2.91 5.06
N MET A 67 0.37 3.39 4.23
CA MET A 67 -0.49 2.59 3.37
C MET A 67 -0.79 3.36 2.09
N ASN A 68 -0.65 2.72 0.94
CA ASN A 68 -0.74 3.36 -0.37
C ASN A 68 -1.91 2.79 -1.18
N LEU A 69 -2.66 3.66 -1.84
CA LEU A 69 -3.74 3.32 -2.75
C LEU A 69 -3.44 3.88 -4.14
N ALA A 70 -3.21 3.00 -5.11
CA ALA A 70 -3.13 3.37 -6.52
C ALA A 70 -4.53 3.44 -7.12
N LEU A 71 -4.85 4.51 -7.85
CA LEU A 71 -6.15 4.75 -8.43
C LEU A 71 -6.17 4.40 -9.91
N PHE A 72 -7.24 3.73 -10.33
CA PHE A 72 -7.47 3.33 -11.71
C PHE A 72 -8.84 3.79 -12.15
N GLU A 73 -8.87 4.62 -13.17
CA GLU A 73 -10.10 5.02 -13.85
C GLU A 73 -10.50 3.93 -14.87
N ARG A 74 -11.75 3.56 -14.87
CA ARG A 74 -12.29 2.61 -15.84
C ARG A 74 -12.55 3.30 -17.16
N MET A 75 -12.40 2.57 -18.27
CA MET A 75 -12.85 3.04 -19.57
C MET A 75 -14.35 3.40 -19.51
N PRO A 76 -14.75 4.61 -19.95
CA PRO A 76 -16.15 4.99 -20.04
C PRO A 76 -16.96 4.00 -20.90
N ARG A 77 -18.20 3.79 -20.53
CA ARG A 77 -19.16 2.95 -21.29
C ARG A 77 -20.40 3.74 -21.62
N PRO A 78 -21.06 3.46 -22.75
CA PRO A 78 -22.35 4.07 -23.05
C PRO A 78 -23.32 3.94 -21.88
N SER A 79 -23.98 5.03 -21.53
CA SER A 79 -24.97 5.12 -20.43
C SER A 79 -24.43 4.87 -19.01
N ARG A 80 -23.12 4.90 -18.81
CA ARG A 80 -22.48 4.79 -17.48
C ARG A 80 -21.25 5.64 -17.39
N ASP A 81 -21.11 6.36 -16.29
CA ASP A 81 -19.90 7.08 -15.97
C ASP A 81 -18.71 6.12 -15.78
N ALA A 82 -17.52 6.62 -16.10
CA ALA A 82 -16.30 5.97 -15.71
C ALA A 82 -16.23 5.92 -14.18
N GLY A 83 -16.01 4.77 -13.61
CA GLY A 83 -15.84 4.68 -12.17
C GLY A 83 -14.37 4.49 -11.84
N THR A 84 -13.97 4.93 -10.66
CA THR A 84 -12.60 4.72 -10.12
C THR A 84 -12.60 3.53 -9.18
N TRP A 85 -11.51 2.78 -9.18
CA TRP A 85 -11.22 1.75 -8.19
C TRP A 85 -9.78 1.88 -7.70
N GLY A 86 -9.49 1.34 -6.53
CA GLY A 86 -8.19 1.44 -5.91
C GLY A 86 -7.48 0.09 -5.78
N TYR A 87 -6.15 0.08 -5.97
CA TYR A 87 -5.28 -1.03 -5.62
C TYR A 87 -4.47 -0.66 -4.38
N LEU A 88 -4.75 -1.31 -3.27
CA LEU A 88 -4.04 -1.12 -2.01
C LEU A 88 -2.71 -1.87 -2.08
N ALA A 89 -1.64 -1.15 -1.88
CA ALA A 89 -0.27 -1.66 -1.88
C ALA A 89 0.57 -0.99 -0.79
N ASN A 90 1.75 -1.53 -0.56
CA ASN A 90 2.76 -0.93 0.31
C ASN A 90 2.23 -0.58 1.71
N ALA A 91 1.50 -1.52 2.34
CA ALA A 91 1.09 -1.42 3.73
C ALA A 91 2.24 -1.84 4.65
N PHE A 92 2.75 -0.90 5.43
CA PHE A 92 3.90 -1.13 6.30
C PHE A 92 3.76 -0.37 7.61
N VAL A 93 4.17 -0.99 8.70
CA VAL A 93 4.34 -0.38 10.02
C VAL A 93 5.69 -0.82 10.56
N LEU A 94 6.48 0.12 11.08
CA LEU A 94 7.77 -0.17 11.71
C LEU A 94 7.64 -1.23 12.81
N ALA A 95 8.58 -2.17 12.86
CA ALA A 95 8.53 -3.33 13.75
C ALA A 95 8.22 -2.99 15.23
N PRO A 96 8.83 -1.94 15.85
CA PRO A 96 8.54 -1.60 17.24
C PRO A 96 7.11 -1.15 17.51
N TYR A 97 6.36 -0.80 16.45
CA TYR A 97 5.00 -0.24 16.54
C TYR A 97 3.91 -1.20 16.06
N ARG A 98 4.28 -2.42 15.62
CA ARG A 98 3.32 -3.46 15.20
C ARG A 98 2.47 -3.97 16.35
N ASN A 99 1.35 -4.59 16.01
CA ASN A 99 0.38 -5.16 16.97
C ASN A 99 -0.23 -4.13 17.95
N ARG A 100 -0.21 -2.84 17.58
CA ARG A 100 -0.79 -1.72 18.35
C ARG A 100 -1.98 -1.07 17.64
N GLY A 101 -2.57 -1.74 16.65
CA GLY A 101 -3.74 -1.25 15.91
C GLY A 101 -3.43 -0.19 14.84
N ILE A 102 -2.16 0.20 14.62
CA ILE A 102 -1.80 1.26 13.66
C ILE A 102 -2.21 0.88 12.24
N GLY A 103 -1.89 -0.35 11.81
CA GLY A 103 -2.30 -0.83 10.49
C GLY A 103 -3.81 -0.83 10.28
N ALA A 104 -4.59 -1.19 11.32
CA ALA A 104 -6.05 -1.15 11.26
C ALA A 104 -6.58 0.28 11.12
N ARG A 105 -5.99 1.25 11.81
CA ARG A 105 -6.34 2.67 11.68
C ARG A 105 -6.03 3.23 10.30
N LEU A 106 -4.86 2.91 9.74
CA LEU A 106 -4.49 3.25 8.36
C LEU A 106 -5.53 2.70 7.38
N LEU A 107 -5.86 1.42 7.50
CA LEU A 107 -6.84 0.77 6.64
C LEU A 107 -8.23 1.38 6.78
N THR A 108 -8.67 1.66 8.01
CA THR A 108 -9.96 2.33 8.24
C THR A 108 -10.03 3.70 7.58
N ALA A 109 -8.97 4.51 7.71
CA ALA A 109 -8.91 5.84 7.07
C ALA A 109 -8.95 5.74 5.53
N LEU A 110 -8.20 4.78 4.97
CA LEU A 110 -8.19 4.52 3.52
C LEU A 110 -9.57 4.08 3.02
N LEU A 111 -10.23 3.14 3.69
CA LEU A 111 -11.54 2.65 3.28
C LEU A 111 -12.62 3.71 3.43
N ALA A 112 -12.59 4.50 4.50
CA ALA A 112 -13.51 5.64 4.68
C ALA A 112 -13.35 6.66 3.55
N HIS A 113 -12.13 6.94 3.12
CA HIS A 113 -11.88 7.81 1.97
C HIS A 113 -12.42 7.19 0.67
N ALA A 114 -12.16 5.91 0.43
CA ALA A 114 -12.66 5.21 -0.75
C ALA A 114 -14.19 5.25 -0.84
N ASP A 115 -14.87 5.04 0.27
CA ASP A 115 -16.34 5.13 0.36
C ASP A 115 -16.83 6.55 0.10
N GLN A 116 -16.20 7.57 0.71
CA GLN A 116 -16.55 8.98 0.50
C GLN A 116 -16.36 9.43 -0.95
N GLN A 117 -15.34 8.91 -1.63
CA GLN A 117 -15.08 9.20 -3.05
C GLN A 117 -15.90 8.33 -4.01
N GLY A 118 -16.67 7.38 -3.49
CA GLY A 118 -17.49 6.50 -4.31
C GLY A 118 -16.66 5.52 -5.17
N TYR A 119 -15.49 5.09 -4.70
CA TYR A 119 -14.69 4.10 -5.44
C TYR A 119 -15.44 2.79 -5.52
N ILE A 120 -15.48 2.20 -6.70
CA ILE A 120 -16.29 1.00 -6.98
C ILE A 120 -15.84 -0.20 -6.14
N ARG A 121 -14.54 -0.29 -5.87
CA ARG A 121 -13.91 -1.34 -5.07
C ARG A 121 -12.48 -0.95 -4.70
N VAL A 122 -11.97 -1.58 -3.66
CA VAL A 122 -10.54 -1.62 -3.32
C VAL A 122 -10.09 -3.07 -3.46
N VAL A 123 -9.00 -3.28 -4.18
CA VAL A 123 -8.41 -4.60 -4.45
C VAL A 123 -7.01 -4.64 -3.86
N LEU A 124 -6.60 -5.80 -3.37
CA LEU A 124 -5.24 -6.02 -2.88
C LEU A 124 -4.80 -7.47 -3.10
N ARG A 125 -3.50 -7.69 -3.04
CA ARG A 125 -2.90 -9.03 -2.98
C ARG A 125 -2.18 -9.18 -1.65
N PRO A 126 -2.79 -9.81 -0.65
CA PRO A 126 -2.18 -9.97 0.66
C PRO A 126 -1.14 -11.10 0.66
N SER A 127 -0.18 -11.05 1.59
CA SER A 127 0.51 -12.27 2.01
C SER A 127 -0.47 -13.17 2.78
N GLU A 128 -0.21 -14.47 2.81
CA GLU A 128 -1.06 -15.43 3.55
C GLU A 128 -1.28 -14.99 5.00
N ARG A 129 -0.22 -14.51 5.66
CA ARG A 129 -0.27 -14.03 7.04
C ARG A 129 -1.18 -12.79 7.20
N ALA A 130 -1.33 -11.97 6.17
CA ALA A 130 -2.13 -10.76 6.22
C ALA A 130 -3.61 -10.98 5.87
N ILE A 131 -3.99 -12.13 5.33
CA ILE A 131 -5.38 -12.43 4.94
C ILE A 131 -6.36 -12.17 6.08
N PRO A 132 -6.17 -12.70 7.32
CA PRO A 132 -7.12 -12.47 8.39
C PRO A 132 -7.27 -10.99 8.79
N PHE A 133 -6.21 -10.21 8.62
CA PHE A 133 -6.25 -8.76 8.88
C PHE A 133 -7.21 -8.06 7.92
N TYR A 134 -7.11 -8.33 6.62
CA TYR A 134 -7.99 -7.73 5.62
C TYR A 134 -9.41 -8.28 5.66
N GLN A 135 -9.59 -9.56 5.96
CA GLN A 135 -10.93 -10.15 6.14
C GLN A 135 -11.71 -9.48 7.27
N ARG A 136 -11.06 -9.14 8.39
CA ARG A 136 -11.71 -8.39 9.48
C ARG A 136 -12.16 -6.99 9.06
N ALA A 137 -11.56 -6.43 8.04
CA ALA A 137 -11.93 -5.14 7.45
C ALA A 137 -12.96 -5.27 6.30
N GLY A 138 -13.52 -6.47 6.08
CA GLY A 138 -14.58 -6.71 5.09
C GLY A 138 -14.09 -7.14 3.71
N PHE A 139 -12.80 -7.40 3.52
CA PHE A 139 -12.30 -7.94 2.26
C PHE A 139 -12.69 -9.41 2.11
N THR A 140 -13.13 -9.76 0.91
CA THR A 140 -13.47 -11.14 0.54
C THR A 140 -12.64 -11.59 -0.66
N ALA A 141 -12.39 -12.88 -0.78
CA ALA A 141 -11.74 -13.43 -1.96
C ALA A 141 -12.69 -13.39 -3.14
N ASP A 142 -12.30 -12.67 -4.18
CA ASP A 142 -12.94 -12.70 -5.49
C ASP A 142 -11.98 -13.41 -6.47
N GLY A 143 -12.23 -14.67 -6.76
CA GLY A 143 -11.33 -15.57 -7.50
C GLY A 143 -11.07 -15.20 -8.97
N GLY A 144 -11.34 -13.96 -9.39
CA GLY A 144 -11.33 -13.53 -10.78
C GLY A 144 -9.98 -13.10 -11.36
N PHE A 145 -8.88 -13.14 -10.63
CA PHE A 145 -7.58 -12.68 -11.14
C PHE A 145 -6.74 -13.82 -11.70
N LEU A 146 -6.31 -13.67 -12.98
CA LEU A 146 -5.30 -14.50 -13.61
C LEU A 146 -3.99 -13.71 -13.66
N ILE A 147 -2.87 -14.34 -13.28
CA ILE A 147 -1.56 -13.71 -13.22
C ILE A 147 -0.62 -14.41 -14.20
N ARG A 148 0.05 -13.63 -15.04
CA ARG A 148 1.16 -14.09 -15.87
C ARG A 148 2.43 -13.35 -15.46
N TYR A 149 3.45 -14.09 -15.06
CA TYR A 149 4.78 -13.52 -14.81
C TYR A 149 5.55 -13.37 -16.12
N ALA A 150 6.31 -12.29 -16.26
CA ALA A 150 7.18 -12.09 -17.41
C ALA A 150 8.23 -13.23 -17.50
N ARG A 151 8.56 -13.64 -18.74
CA ARG A 151 9.64 -14.60 -18.97
C ARG A 151 10.97 -13.86 -18.95
N GLY A 152 11.88 -14.25 -18.08
CA GLY A 152 13.23 -13.66 -17.95
C GLY A 152 13.72 -13.77 -16.51
N PRO A 153 15.00 -13.49 -16.24
CA PRO A 153 15.48 -13.47 -14.87
C PRO A 153 14.75 -12.38 -14.10
N SER A 154 13.72 -12.78 -13.39
CA SER A 154 13.07 -11.90 -12.43
C SER A 154 14.02 -11.72 -11.27
N PRO A 155 14.38 -10.49 -10.85
CA PRO A 155 15.04 -10.33 -9.58
C PRO A 155 14.07 -10.82 -8.49
N ALA A 156 14.39 -11.95 -7.93
CA ALA A 156 13.94 -12.54 -6.66
C ALA A 156 12.58 -12.07 -6.10
N VAL A 157 11.50 -12.35 -6.81
CA VAL A 157 10.19 -12.51 -6.18
C VAL A 157 9.86 -14.00 -6.25
N THR A 158 10.12 -14.71 -5.18
CA THR A 158 9.64 -16.09 -5.05
C THR A 158 8.12 -16.05 -5.04
N PRO A 159 7.43 -16.63 -6.04
CA PRO A 159 5.98 -16.72 -5.99
C PRO A 159 5.57 -17.55 -4.77
N PRO A 160 4.48 -17.23 -4.11
CA PRO A 160 3.94 -18.09 -3.06
C PRO A 160 3.72 -19.48 -3.63
N ARG A 161 4.17 -20.48 -2.89
CA ARG A 161 3.99 -21.89 -3.25
C ARG A 161 2.50 -22.17 -3.42
N PRO A 162 2.08 -22.84 -4.51
CA PRO A 162 0.69 -23.24 -4.64
C PRO A 162 0.29 -24.15 -3.47
N PRO A 163 -0.97 -24.12 -3.02
CA PRO A 163 -1.44 -25.07 -2.01
C PRO A 163 -1.17 -26.49 -2.48
N ALA A 164 -0.71 -27.31 -1.55
CA ALA A 164 -0.55 -28.75 -1.81
C ALA A 164 -1.90 -29.38 -2.17
N PRO A 165 -1.94 -30.38 -3.06
CA PRO A 165 -3.18 -31.05 -3.46
C PRO A 165 -3.87 -31.75 -2.28
#